data_4baa08f4a1edac54486a5007fb2fb74d
#
_entry.id   4baa08f4a1edac54486a5007fb2fb74d
#
_cell.length_a   1.000
_cell.length_b   1.000
_cell.length_c   1.000
_cell.angle_alpha   90.00
_cell.angle_beta   90.00
_cell.angle_gamma   90.00
#
_symmetry.space_group_name_H-M   'P 1'
#
loop_
_entity.id
_entity.type
_entity.pdbx_description
1 polymer ?
#
loop_
_entity_poly.entity_id
_entity_poly.type
_entity_poly.pdbx_seq_one_letter_code
_entity_poly.pdbx_strand_id
1 'polypeptide(L)'
;MAKEKFQRNKPHCNIGTIGHVDHGKTSLTAAITKVLAMKKFAEYRAYDQIDNAPEERERGITIATAHVEYETANRHYAHVDCPGHADYVKNMITGAAQMDGAILVVSAADTTRIAPSICAAPVIMFLM
;
A
#
# COMPACT_ATOMS: atom_id res chain seq x y z
N MET A 1 17.08 29.95 5.33
CA MET A 1 15.66 29.55 5.27
C MET A 1 15.42 28.51 6.35
N ALA A 2 14.59 28.85 7.34
CA ALA A 2 14.20 27.88 8.36
C ALA A 2 13.31 26.81 7.71
N LYS A 3 13.67 25.54 7.86
CA LYS A 3 12.80 24.42 7.50
C LYS A 3 11.54 24.52 8.37
N GLU A 4 10.38 24.73 7.77
CA GLU A 4 9.12 24.63 8.48
C GLU A 4 9.07 23.28 9.19
N LYS A 5 8.92 23.32 10.52
CA LYS A 5 8.69 22.11 11.30
C LYS A 5 7.29 21.58 10.92
N PHE A 6 7.27 20.42 10.28
CA PHE A 6 6.03 19.71 10.04
C PHE A 6 5.35 19.41 11.39
N GLN A 7 4.27 20.11 11.68
CA GLN A 7 3.48 19.87 12.89
C GLN A 7 2.44 18.78 12.58
N ARG A 8 2.63 17.62 13.20
CA ARG A 8 1.62 16.55 13.15
C ARG A 8 0.46 16.90 14.06
N ASN A 9 -0.64 17.34 13.47
CA ASN A 9 -1.87 17.69 14.20
C ASN A 9 -2.77 16.47 14.46
N LYS A 10 -2.47 15.30 13.89
CA LYS A 10 -3.25 14.07 14.01
C LYS A 10 -2.34 12.88 14.35
N PRO A 11 -2.85 11.87 15.07
CA PRO A 11 -2.13 10.61 15.26
C PRO A 11 -1.74 10.01 13.90
N HIS A 12 -0.58 9.39 13.85
CA HIS A 12 -0.03 8.78 12.63
C HIS A 12 -0.03 7.26 12.73
N CYS A 13 -0.24 6.59 11.60
CA CYS A 13 -0.16 5.14 11.50
C CYS A 13 0.44 4.76 10.13
N ASN A 14 1.41 3.87 10.15
CA ASN A 14 1.96 3.26 8.95
C ASN A 14 1.18 1.99 8.65
N ILE A 15 0.49 1.96 7.52
CA ILE A 15 -0.22 0.76 7.07
C ILE A 15 0.27 0.38 5.68
N GLY A 16 0.00 -0.85 5.28
CA GLY A 16 0.35 -1.24 3.92
C GLY A 16 -0.50 -2.37 3.40
N THR A 17 -0.38 -2.61 2.11
CA THR A 17 -1.02 -3.71 1.41
C THR A 17 -0.02 -4.82 1.16
N ILE A 18 -0.42 -6.05 1.52
CA ILE A 18 0.32 -7.28 1.26
C ILE A 18 -0.59 -8.29 0.56
N GLY A 19 -0.03 -9.25 -0.13
CA GLY A 19 -0.76 -10.28 -0.82
C GLY A 19 -0.06 -10.72 -2.11
N HIS A 20 -0.64 -11.69 -2.79
CA HIS A 20 -0.08 -12.24 -4.02
C HIS A 20 -0.18 -11.23 -5.18
N VAL A 21 0.64 -11.41 -6.22
CA VAL A 21 0.56 -10.66 -7.47
C VAL A 21 -0.85 -10.79 -8.08
N ASP A 22 -1.33 -9.75 -8.72
CA ASP A 22 -2.65 -9.67 -9.38
C ASP A 22 -3.88 -9.84 -8.47
N HIS A 23 -3.70 -9.81 -7.15
CA HIS A 23 -4.83 -9.82 -6.20
C HIS A 23 -5.46 -8.44 -5.95
N GLY A 24 -4.94 -7.38 -6.57
CA GLY A 24 -5.55 -6.04 -6.54
C GLY A 24 -5.01 -5.11 -5.46
N LYS A 25 -3.79 -5.31 -4.94
CA LYS A 25 -3.16 -4.44 -3.92
C LYS A 25 -3.06 -2.99 -4.37
N THR A 26 -2.38 -2.75 -5.49
CA THR A 26 -2.18 -1.41 -6.05
C THR A 26 -3.50 -0.79 -6.49
N SER A 27 -4.44 -1.59 -7.00
CA SER A 27 -5.80 -1.15 -7.34
C SER A 27 -6.55 -0.66 -6.10
N LEU A 28 -6.43 -1.36 -4.96
CA LEU A 28 -7.01 -0.94 -3.69
C LEU A 28 -6.41 0.38 -3.21
N THR A 29 -5.08 0.51 -3.26
CA THR A 29 -4.37 1.74 -2.89
C THR A 29 -4.83 2.92 -3.74
N ALA A 30 -4.94 2.75 -5.06
CA ALA A 30 -5.46 3.77 -5.97
C ALA A 30 -6.92 4.14 -5.64
N ALA A 31 -7.77 3.16 -5.32
CA ALA A 31 -9.15 3.40 -4.93
C ALA A 31 -9.27 4.19 -3.62
N ILE A 32 -8.44 3.88 -2.62
CA ILE A 32 -8.39 4.61 -1.35
C ILE A 32 -8.03 6.08 -1.60
N THR A 33 -6.98 6.35 -2.36
CA THR A 33 -6.57 7.73 -2.67
C THR A 33 -7.65 8.48 -3.45
N LYS A 34 -8.34 7.80 -4.37
CA LYS A 34 -9.45 8.39 -5.14
C LYS A 34 -10.62 8.82 -4.23
N VAL A 35 -11.07 7.93 -3.36
CA VAL A 35 -12.19 8.20 -2.44
C VAL A 35 -11.83 9.33 -1.47
N LEU A 36 -10.62 9.32 -0.93
CA LEU A 36 -10.17 10.34 0.02
C LEU A 36 -9.88 11.68 -0.66
N ALA A 37 -9.44 11.69 -1.92
CA ALA A 37 -9.29 12.91 -2.70
C ALA A 37 -10.65 13.60 -2.96
N MET A 38 -11.70 12.83 -3.20
CA MET A 38 -13.07 13.39 -3.30
C MET A 38 -13.52 14.08 -2.01
N LYS A 39 -13.00 13.63 -0.86
CA LYS A 39 -13.25 14.22 0.47
C LYS A 39 -12.21 15.28 0.86
N LYS A 40 -11.26 15.61 -0.01
CA LYS A 40 -10.13 16.54 0.23
C LYS A 40 -9.18 16.11 1.35
N PHE A 41 -9.05 14.82 1.59
CA PHE A 41 -8.16 14.22 2.60
C PHE A 41 -6.91 13.56 2.01
N ALA A 42 -6.79 13.51 0.70
CA ALA A 42 -5.62 12.99 0.00
C ALA A 42 -5.42 13.67 -1.35
N GLU A 43 -4.21 13.54 -1.89
CA GLU A 43 -3.94 13.76 -3.30
C GLU A 43 -4.26 12.46 -4.07
N TYR A 44 -5.06 12.55 -5.13
CA TYR A 44 -5.35 11.39 -5.96
C TYR A 44 -4.09 10.90 -6.66
N ARG A 45 -3.82 9.61 -6.52
CA ARG A 45 -2.78 8.92 -7.27
C ARG A 45 -3.39 7.80 -8.09
N ALA A 46 -3.23 7.88 -9.39
CA ALA A 46 -3.66 6.84 -10.31
C ALA A 46 -2.73 5.62 -10.20
N TYR A 47 -3.18 4.47 -10.68
CA TYR A 47 -2.44 3.21 -10.65
C TYR A 47 -1.02 3.34 -11.23
N ASP A 48 -0.90 3.97 -12.38
CA ASP A 48 0.36 4.23 -13.10
C ASP A 48 1.28 5.26 -12.43
N GLN A 49 0.77 5.99 -11.45
CA GLN A 49 1.55 6.92 -10.63
C GLN A 49 2.07 6.25 -9.35
N ILE A 50 1.43 5.18 -8.91
CA ILE A 50 1.86 4.37 -7.77
C ILE A 50 2.99 3.44 -8.24
N ASP A 51 2.75 2.66 -9.29
CA ASP A 51 3.76 1.83 -9.96
C ASP A 51 4.47 2.67 -11.02
N ASN A 52 5.47 3.45 -10.60
CA ASN A 52 6.03 4.52 -11.43
C ASN A 52 7.28 4.10 -12.23
N ALA A 53 7.95 3.00 -11.87
CA ALA A 53 9.12 2.54 -12.60
C ALA A 53 8.74 2.03 -14.01
N PRO A 54 9.55 2.30 -15.04
CA PRO A 54 9.26 1.82 -16.41
C PRO A 54 9.05 0.31 -16.48
N GLU A 55 9.83 -0.46 -15.73
CA GLU A 55 9.72 -1.92 -15.65
C GLU A 55 8.42 -2.38 -14.96
N GLU A 56 7.93 -1.64 -13.99
CA GLU A 56 6.65 -1.92 -13.31
C GLU A 56 5.48 -1.73 -14.26
N ARG A 57 5.51 -0.66 -15.04
CA ARG A 57 4.48 -0.35 -16.04
C ARG A 57 4.47 -1.38 -17.17
N GLU A 58 5.64 -1.79 -17.66
CA GLU A 58 5.77 -2.75 -18.75
C GLU A 58 5.27 -4.13 -18.33
N ARG A 59 5.58 -4.55 -17.11
CA ARG A 59 5.21 -5.87 -16.58
C ARG A 59 3.84 -5.88 -15.91
N GLY A 60 3.27 -4.73 -15.56
CA GLY A 60 2.03 -4.62 -14.81
C GLY A 60 2.12 -5.17 -13.38
N ILE A 61 3.31 -5.16 -12.78
CA ILE A 61 3.57 -5.65 -11.42
C ILE A 61 4.34 -4.62 -10.61
N THR A 62 4.09 -4.57 -9.30
CA THR A 62 4.87 -3.76 -8.36
C THR A 62 6.20 -4.45 -8.05
N ILE A 63 7.30 -3.75 -8.25
CA ILE A 63 8.66 -4.23 -8.01
C ILE A 63 9.23 -3.61 -6.75
N ALA A 64 9.15 -2.30 -6.62
CA ALA A 64 9.59 -1.54 -5.46
C ALA A 64 8.41 -1.20 -4.54
N THR A 65 8.68 -0.95 -3.27
CA THR A 65 7.66 -0.44 -2.37
C THR A 65 7.28 1.00 -2.74
N ALA A 66 6.01 1.25 -2.98
CA ALA A 66 5.49 2.58 -3.21
C ALA A 66 4.93 3.18 -1.91
N HIS A 67 5.18 4.47 -1.69
CA HIS A 67 4.69 5.19 -0.52
C HIS A 67 3.65 6.21 -0.93
N VAL A 68 2.49 6.16 -0.30
CA VAL A 68 1.38 7.08 -0.52
C VAL A 68 0.90 7.62 0.81
N GLU A 69 0.69 8.93 0.91
CA GLU A 69 0.16 9.56 2.11
C GLU A 69 -1.28 9.98 1.91
N TYR A 70 -2.09 9.75 2.94
CA TYR A 70 -3.46 10.23 3.01
C TYR A 70 -3.91 10.38 4.46
N GLU A 71 -5.03 11.03 4.64
CA GLU A 71 -5.60 11.21 5.97
C GLU A 71 -7.11 10.96 6.00
N THR A 72 -7.61 10.80 7.20
CA THR A 72 -9.03 10.86 7.52
C THR A 72 -9.29 12.03 8.47
N ALA A 73 -10.53 12.24 8.88
CA ALA A 73 -10.85 13.27 9.87
C ALA A 73 -10.04 13.11 11.17
N ASN A 74 -9.71 11.87 11.55
CA ASN A 74 -9.14 11.54 12.86
C ASN A 74 -7.66 11.15 12.82
N ARG A 75 -7.10 10.75 11.67
CA ARG A 75 -5.77 10.15 11.60
C ARG A 75 -5.09 10.41 10.26
N HIS A 76 -3.76 10.52 10.31
CA HIS A 76 -2.88 10.54 9.15
C HIS A 76 -2.28 9.15 8.91
N TYR A 77 -2.18 8.73 7.64
CA TYR A 77 -1.64 7.44 7.25
C TYR A 77 -0.50 7.60 6.26
N ALA A 78 0.57 6.85 6.49
CA ALA A 78 1.53 6.52 5.45
C ALA A 78 1.24 5.09 4.97
N HIS A 79 0.90 4.95 3.71
CA HIS A 79 0.55 3.68 3.09
C HIS A 79 1.72 3.16 2.27
N VAL A 80 2.10 1.92 2.53
CA VAL A 80 3.18 1.22 1.83
C VAL A 80 2.55 0.15 0.95
N ASP A 81 2.62 0.32 -0.36
CA ASP A 81 2.21 -0.71 -1.31
C ASP A 81 3.40 -1.65 -1.58
N CYS A 82 3.23 -2.92 -1.25
CA CYS A 82 4.30 -3.91 -1.33
C CYS A 82 4.17 -4.78 -2.58
N PRO A 83 5.31 -5.17 -3.19
CA PRO A 83 5.30 -6.15 -4.26
C PRO A 83 4.76 -7.49 -3.78
N GLY A 84 4.02 -8.17 -4.65
CA GLY A 84 3.45 -9.51 -4.37
C GLY A 84 4.13 -10.65 -5.11
N HIS A 85 5.05 -10.34 -6.03
CA HIS A 85 5.74 -11.35 -6.83
C HIS A 85 6.87 -12.02 -6.03
N ALA A 86 7.04 -13.34 -6.20
CA ALA A 86 8.02 -14.14 -5.46
C ALA A 86 9.46 -13.63 -5.60
N ASP A 87 9.81 -13.09 -6.75
CA ASP A 87 11.16 -12.59 -7.03
C ASP A 87 11.52 -11.33 -6.21
N TYR A 88 10.50 -10.62 -5.67
CA TYR A 88 10.66 -9.36 -4.94
C TYR A 88 10.33 -9.48 -3.44
N VAL A 89 10.40 -10.68 -2.89
CA VAL A 89 10.13 -10.95 -1.45
C VAL A 89 10.99 -10.08 -0.53
N LYS A 90 12.24 -9.81 -0.91
CA LYS A 90 13.13 -8.94 -0.12
C LYS A 90 12.57 -7.52 0.02
N ASN A 91 12.04 -6.96 -1.08
CA ASN A 91 11.42 -5.64 -1.08
C ASN A 91 10.14 -5.62 -0.26
N MET A 92 9.35 -6.70 -0.32
CA MET A 92 8.16 -6.88 0.51
C MET A 92 8.52 -6.91 2.01
N ILE A 93 9.53 -7.65 2.41
CA ILE A 93 9.98 -7.74 3.82
C ILE A 93 10.44 -6.37 4.32
N THR A 94 11.22 -5.66 3.52
CA THR A 94 11.70 -4.31 3.86
C THR A 94 10.54 -3.32 4.01
N GLY A 95 9.54 -3.38 3.14
CA GLY A 95 8.32 -2.57 3.24
C GLY A 95 7.49 -2.93 4.47
N ALA A 96 7.28 -4.22 4.71
CA ALA A 96 6.50 -4.72 5.83
C ALA A 96 7.09 -4.33 7.20
N ALA A 97 8.42 -4.26 7.31
CA ALA A 97 9.09 -3.83 8.54
C ALA A 97 8.78 -2.38 8.95
N GLN A 98 8.25 -1.56 8.05
CA GLN A 98 7.90 -0.16 8.29
C GLN A 98 6.43 0.03 8.68
N MET A 99 5.63 -1.04 8.71
CA MET A 99 4.19 -0.98 8.94
C MET A 99 3.83 -1.24 10.40
N ASP A 100 2.88 -0.47 10.92
CA ASP A 100 2.20 -0.74 12.19
C ASP A 100 1.09 -1.79 12.01
N GLY A 101 0.56 -1.91 10.79
CA GLY A 101 -0.44 -2.88 10.41
C GLY A 101 -0.47 -3.12 8.90
N ALA A 102 -0.99 -4.26 8.48
CA ALA A 102 -1.08 -4.62 7.07
C ALA A 102 -2.50 -5.05 6.68
N ILE A 103 -2.88 -4.69 5.45
CA ILE A 103 -4.11 -5.15 4.80
C ILE A 103 -3.72 -6.30 3.88
N LEU A 104 -4.18 -7.51 4.21
CA LEU A 104 -4.01 -8.65 3.31
C LEU A 104 -5.09 -8.63 2.25
N VAL A 105 -4.68 -8.46 1.01
CA VAL A 105 -5.58 -8.46 -0.16
C VAL A 105 -5.54 -9.83 -0.82
N VAL A 106 -6.70 -10.47 -0.90
CA VAL A 106 -6.87 -11.81 -1.47
C VAL A 106 -7.94 -11.77 -2.56
N SER A 107 -7.64 -12.31 -3.72
CA SER A 107 -8.64 -12.49 -4.78
C SER A 107 -9.63 -13.58 -4.38
N ALA A 108 -10.92 -13.30 -4.47
CA ALA A 108 -11.97 -14.29 -4.22
C ALA A 108 -11.96 -15.45 -5.22
N ALA A 109 -11.41 -15.22 -6.42
CA ALA A 109 -11.28 -16.23 -7.46
C ALA A 109 -10.06 -17.15 -7.27
N ASP A 110 -9.04 -16.72 -6.51
CA ASP A 110 -7.79 -17.45 -6.31
C ASP A 110 -7.40 -17.51 -4.83
N THR A 111 -8.18 -18.24 -4.05
CA THR A 111 -7.94 -18.43 -2.61
C THR A 111 -6.85 -19.43 -2.30
N THR A 112 -6.36 -20.18 -3.30
CA THR A 112 -5.39 -21.27 -3.10
C THR A 112 -3.96 -20.79 -2.90
N ARG A 113 -3.68 -19.51 -3.22
CA ARG A 113 -2.36 -18.90 -3.16
C ARG A 113 -2.22 -17.89 -2.03
N ILE A 114 -2.80 -18.18 -0.88
CA ILE A 114 -2.53 -17.43 0.34
C ILE A 114 -1.11 -17.78 0.78
N ALA A 115 -0.17 -17.10 0.19
CA ALA A 115 1.25 -17.36 0.38
C ALA A 115 1.73 -16.94 1.80
N PRO A 116 2.96 -17.24 2.16
CA PRO A 116 3.55 -17.10 3.50
C PRO A 116 3.67 -15.66 4.03
N SER A 117 3.07 -14.70 3.37
CA SER A 117 3.02 -13.28 3.77
C SER A 117 2.31 -13.03 5.11
N ILE A 118 1.60 -14.02 5.64
CA ILE A 118 0.74 -13.87 6.83
C ILE A 118 1.52 -13.79 8.14
N CYS A 119 2.80 -14.16 8.14
CA CYS A 119 3.54 -14.35 9.40
C CYS A 119 4.15 -13.09 10.01
N ALA A 120 4.00 -11.90 9.43
CA ALA A 120 4.87 -10.78 9.80
C ALA A 120 4.22 -9.55 10.43
N ALA A 121 2.89 -9.42 10.49
CA ALA A 121 2.24 -8.22 11.06
C ALA A 121 0.80 -8.49 11.51
N PRO A 122 0.22 -7.66 12.39
CA PRO A 122 -1.22 -7.68 12.66
C PRO A 122 -1.98 -7.39 11.36
N VAL A 123 -2.65 -8.41 10.84
CA VAL A 123 -3.26 -8.41 9.50
C VAL A 123 -4.75 -8.13 9.60
N ILE A 124 -5.23 -7.16 8.86
CA ILE A 124 -6.63 -6.97 8.53
C ILE A 124 -6.87 -7.62 7.15
N MET A 125 -7.72 -8.64 7.09
CA MET A 125 -8.01 -9.35 5.85
C MET A 125 -9.09 -8.61 5.04
N PHE A 126 -8.79 -8.31 3.80
CA PHE A 126 -9.74 -7.79 2.82
C PHE A 126 -9.93 -8.81 1.70
N LEU A 127 -11.17 -9.25 1.49
CA LEU A 127 -11.57 -10.06 0.33
C LEU A 127 -12.04 -9.11 -0.79
N MET A 128 -11.39 -9.21 -1.93
CA MET A 128 -11.79 -8.51 -3.16
C MET A 128 -12.24 -9.49 -4.24
#